data_a9c3df777be460f4dc5cf09a2fb6a8c4
#
_entry.id   a9c3df777be460f4dc5cf09a2fb6a8c4
#
_cell.length_a   1.000
_cell.length_b   1.000
_cell.length_c   1.000
_cell.angle_alpha   90.00
_cell.angle_beta   90.00
_cell.angle_gamma   90.00
#
_symmetry.space_group_name_H-M   'P 1'
#
loop_
_entity.id
_entity.type
_entity.pdbx_description
1 polymer ?
#
loop_
_entity_poly.entity_id
_entity_poly.type
_entity_poly.pdbx_seq_one_letter_code
_entity_poly.pdbx_strand_id
1 'polypeptide(L)'
;DPALADRYPQWFCFQQERGDDGGLYYGFPVLSQTADGRPRIKAGIDWAPRELRVAEPNAMVTEPPARLVELLDTFLFNELEGVQERVETVISPYSMASDVNFVLDRLTPKLSLFAGGSGQAFKFAPLIGDSLARLASGEQPAVDLSCWSHQRAAVRA
;
A
#
# COMPACT_ATOMS: atom_id res chain seq x y z
N ASP A 1 -21.35 12.76 8.22
CA ASP A 1 -22.14 13.98 8.04
C ASP A 1 -21.99 14.48 6.59
N PRO A 2 -23.09 14.59 5.79
CA PRO A 2 -23.04 15.09 4.42
C PRO A 2 -22.42 16.48 4.29
N ALA A 3 -22.60 17.35 5.29
CA ALA A 3 -22.04 18.70 5.27
C ALA A 3 -20.51 18.74 5.34
N LEU A 4 -19.89 17.65 5.78
CA LEU A 4 -18.43 17.52 5.86
C LEU A 4 -17.82 16.83 4.64
N ALA A 5 -18.64 16.25 3.75
CA ALA A 5 -18.18 15.44 2.63
C ALA A 5 -17.17 16.18 1.73
N ASP A 6 -17.43 17.43 1.41
CA ASP A 6 -16.56 18.24 0.54
C ASP A 6 -15.31 18.77 1.26
N ARG A 7 -15.21 18.58 2.56
CA ARG A 7 -14.09 19.05 3.39
C ARG A 7 -13.02 18.00 3.63
N TYR A 8 -13.28 16.74 3.26
CA TYR A 8 -12.30 15.67 3.42
C TYR A 8 -11.33 15.61 2.23
N PRO A 9 -10.07 16.07 2.39
CA PRO A 9 -9.04 15.90 1.38
C PRO A 9 -8.51 14.45 1.39
N GLN A 10 -7.57 14.14 0.50
CA GLN A 10 -6.65 13.05 0.74
C GLN A 10 -5.69 13.44 1.88
N TRP A 11 -5.49 12.56 2.83
CA TRP A 11 -4.69 12.84 4.03
C TRP A 11 -3.82 11.66 4.43
N PHE A 12 -2.74 11.97 5.13
CA PHE A 12 -1.85 11.02 5.80
C PHE A 12 -1.60 11.49 7.22
N CYS A 13 -1.57 10.56 8.17
CA CYS A 13 -1.21 10.80 9.55
C CYS A 13 -0.17 9.77 10.00
N PHE A 14 1.00 10.27 10.36
CA PHE A 14 2.08 9.45 10.91
C PHE A 14 1.97 9.45 12.44
N GLN A 15 1.76 8.29 13.03
CA GLN A 15 1.84 8.13 14.49
C GLN A 15 3.22 7.59 14.85
N GLN A 16 4.03 8.42 15.49
CA GLN A 16 5.45 8.10 15.76
C GLN A 16 5.71 7.24 17.00
N GLU A 17 4.78 7.08 17.96
CA GLU A 17 5.17 6.66 19.31
C GLU A 17 4.29 5.58 19.94
N ARG A 18 3.89 4.57 19.22
CA ARG A 18 3.20 3.42 19.84
C ARG A 18 3.96 2.09 19.70
N GLY A 19 5.27 2.13 19.61
CA GLY A 19 6.09 0.92 19.49
C GLY A 19 5.70 0.10 18.25
N ASP A 20 5.40 -1.18 18.44
CA ASP A 20 4.95 -2.07 17.38
C ASP A 20 3.55 -1.73 16.82
N ASP A 21 2.81 -0.82 17.45
CA ASP A 21 1.48 -0.37 17.04
C ASP A 21 1.49 0.95 16.26
N GLY A 22 2.67 1.50 16.00
CA GLY A 22 2.84 2.68 15.16
C GLY A 22 2.58 2.37 13.69
N GLY A 23 1.94 3.29 12.98
CA GLY A 23 1.64 3.11 11.57
C GLY A 23 1.35 4.41 10.86
N LEU A 24 1.21 4.29 9.55
CA LEU A 24 0.70 5.35 8.71
C LEU A 24 -0.80 5.16 8.53
N TYR A 25 -1.59 6.08 9.07
CA TYR A 25 -3.00 6.17 8.73
C TYR A 25 -3.16 7.07 7.49
N TYR A 26 -4.06 6.70 6.62
CA TYR A 26 -4.33 7.47 5.42
C TYR A 26 -5.81 7.43 5.06
N GLY A 27 -6.25 8.40 4.31
CA GLY A 27 -7.61 8.43 3.81
C GLY A 27 -7.77 9.20 2.52
N PHE A 28 -8.91 8.98 1.92
CA PHE A 28 -9.32 9.58 0.66
C PHE A 28 -10.59 10.40 0.88
N PRO A 29 -10.84 11.38 0.02
CA PRO A 29 -12.09 12.11 0.03
C PRO A 29 -13.30 11.20 -0.20
N VAL A 30 -14.48 11.76 -0.16
CA VAL A 30 -15.70 11.02 -0.50
C VAL A 30 -15.62 10.52 -1.94
N LEU A 31 -15.61 9.19 -2.09
CA LEU A 31 -15.50 8.50 -3.39
C LEU A 31 -16.81 7.79 -3.77
N SER A 32 -17.70 7.58 -2.81
CA SER A 32 -18.97 6.86 -3.01
C SER A 32 -19.99 7.22 -1.95
N GLN A 33 -21.17 6.65 -2.09
CA GLN A 33 -22.24 6.79 -1.10
C GLN A 33 -22.78 5.43 -0.70
N THR A 34 -23.39 5.35 0.47
CA THR A 34 -24.19 4.21 0.91
C THR A 34 -25.49 4.14 0.12
N ALA A 35 -26.23 3.03 0.23
CA ALA A 35 -27.52 2.86 -0.46
C ALA A 35 -28.58 3.92 -0.04
N ASP A 36 -28.47 4.46 1.16
CA ASP A 36 -29.30 5.53 1.70
C ASP A 36 -28.73 6.95 1.44
N GLY A 37 -27.70 7.06 0.60
CA GLY A 37 -27.15 8.33 0.12
C GLY A 37 -26.13 9.00 1.06
N ARG A 38 -25.70 8.35 2.14
CA ARG A 38 -24.67 8.92 3.03
C ARG A 38 -23.29 8.86 2.37
N PRO A 39 -22.48 9.92 2.50
CA PRO A 39 -21.12 9.93 1.96
C PRO A 39 -20.24 8.85 2.59
N ARG A 40 -19.41 8.17 1.79
CA ARG A 40 -18.41 7.18 2.24
C ARG A 40 -17.01 7.71 1.97
N ILE A 41 -16.19 7.78 3.00
CA ILE A 41 -14.74 7.96 2.86
C ILE A 41 -14.06 6.59 2.88
N LYS A 42 -12.88 6.51 2.27
CA LYS A 42 -11.99 5.36 2.41
C LYS A 42 -10.85 5.77 3.33
N ALA A 43 -10.58 4.96 4.33
CA ALA A 43 -9.42 5.10 5.18
C ALA A 43 -8.71 3.76 5.35
N GLY A 44 -7.44 3.79 5.70
CA GLY A 44 -6.65 2.60 5.93
C GLY A 44 -5.50 2.85 6.88
N ILE A 45 -4.94 1.74 7.36
CA ILE A 45 -3.69 1.70 8.10
C ILE A 45 -2.65 0.96 7.24
N ASP A 46 -1.53 1.61 6.98
CA ASP A 46 -0.38 0.99 6.31
C ASP A 46 0.58 0.48 7.38
N TRP A 47 0.27 -0.66 7.92
CA TRP A 47 1.06 -1.35 8.91
C TRP A 47 0.78 -2.86 8.85
N ALA A 48 1.84 -3.65 8.82
CA ALA A 48 1.75 -5.09 8.80
C ALA A 48 2.66 -5.69 9.88
N PRO A 49 2.10 -6.12 11.01
CA PRO A 49 2.84 -6.85 12.02
C PRO A 49 3.47 -8.11 11.42
N ARG A 50 4.54 -8.60 12.05
CA ARG A 50 5.30 -9.74 11.53
C ARG A 50 4.45 -10.98 11.31
N GLU A 51 3.48 -11.22 12.16
CA GLU A 51 2.54 -12.35 12.08
C GLU A 51 1.65 -12.33 10.82
N LEU A 52 1.50 -11.18 10.19
CA LEU A 52 0.77 -11.05 8.91
C LEU A 52 1.67 -11.15 7.68
N ARG A 53 2.98 -11.28 7.88
CA ARG A 53 3.92 -11.47 6.78
C ARG A 53 3.99 -12.96 6.44
N VAL A 54 3.53 -13.32 5.26
CA VAL A 54 3.50 -14.70 4.79
C VAL A 54 4.44 -14.87 3.59
N ALA A 55 5.20 -15.96 3.58
CA ALA A 55 6.05 -16.32 2.44
C ALA A 55 5.25 -17.05 1.35
N GLU A 56 4.19 -17.75 1.74
CA GLU A 56 3.38 -18.55 0.83
C GLU A 56 2.09 -17.82 0.46
N PRO A 57 1.80 -17.59 -0.83
CA PRO A 57 0.59 -16.88 -1.26
C PRO A 57 -0.71 -17.50 -0.73
N ASN A 58 -0.76 -18.82 -0.59
CA ASN A 58 -1.94 -19.54 -0.11
C ASN A 58 -2.19 -19.40 1.41
N ALA A 59 -1.23 -18.86 2.15
CA ALA A 59 -1.33 -18.59 3.57
C ALA A 59 -1.79 -17.14 3.86
N MET A 60 -2.18 -16.38 2.83
CA MET A 60 -2.66 -15.02 3.04
C MET A 60 -3.91 -15.00 3.89
N VAL A 61 -3.92 -14.05 4.83
CA VAL A 61 -5.08 -13.78 5.68
C VAL A 61 -6.20 -13.19 4.82
N THR A 62 -7.38 -13.78 4.89
CA THR A 62 -8.57 -13.31 4.15
C THR A 62 -9.48 -12.41 4.98
N GLU A 63 -9.37 -12.51 6.31
CA GLU A 63 -10.14 -11.69 7.24
C GLU A 63 -9.22 -10.68 7.93
N PRO A 64 -9.64 -9.42 8.07
CA PRO A 64 -8.83 -8.41 8.74
C PRO A 64 -8.67 -8.76 10.23
N PRO A 65 -7.44 -8.75 10.76
CA PRO A 65 -7.21 -8.99 12.19
C PRO A 65 -7.97 -7.98 13.04
N ALA A 66 -8.68 -8.49 14.05
CA ALA A 66 -9.52 -7.66 14.92
C ALA A 66 -8.75 -6.46 15.53
N ARG A 67 -7.49 -6.68 15.93
CA ARG A 67 -6.63 -5.62 16.46
C ARG A 67 -6.41 -4.47 15.48
N LEU A 68 -6.18 -4.77 14.20
CA LEU A 68 -5.97 -3.71 13.19
C LEU A 68 -7.26 -2.94 12.91
N VAL A 69 -8.38 -3.64 12.92
CA VAL A 69 -9.70 -3.02 12.79
C VAL A 69 -9.97 -2.09 13.96
N GLU A 70 -9.71 -2.53 15.18
CA GLU A 70 -9.88 -1.75 16.41
C GLU A 70 -8.98 -0.50 16.43
N LEU A 71 -7.71 -0.64 16.03
CA LEU A 71 -6.79 0.48 15.93
C LEU A 71 -7.28 1.53 14.92
N LEU A 72 -7.72 1.07 13.75
CA LEU A 72 -8.23 1.96 12.71
C LEU A 72 -9.54 2.64 13.14
N ASP A 73 -10.48 1.89 13.70
CA ASP A 73 -11.74 2.43 14.21
C ASP A 73 -11.48 3.46 15.31
N THR A 74 -10.61 3.15 16.28
CA THR A 74 -10.24 4.08 17.35
C THR A 74 -9.68 5.37 16.81
N PHE A 75 -8.77 5.29 15.83
CA PHE A 75 -8.23 6.48 15.18
C PHE A 75 -9.33 7.28 14.47
N LEU A 76 -10.13 6.62 13.63
CA LEU A 76 -11.12 7.30 12.80
C LEU A 76 -12.21 7.98 13.63
N PHE A 77 -12.72 7.30 14.66
CA PHE A 77 -13.81 7.86 15.47
C PHE A 77 -13.34 8.95 16.44
N ASN A 78 -12.07 8.96 16.83
CA ASN A 78 -11.54 9.98 17.74
C ASN A 78 -10.97 11.21 17.00
N GLU A 79 -10.37 11.02 15.83
CA GLU A 79 -9.59 12.06 15.16
C GLU A 79 -10.32 12.69 13.96
N LEU A 80 -11.32 12.00 13.40
CA LEU A 80 -12.03 12.51 12.22
C LEU A 80 -13.45 12.91 12.56
N GLU A 81 -13.72 14.22 12.46
CA GLU A 81 -15.03 14.78 12.69
C GLU A 81 -16.06 14.20 11.71
N GLY A 82 -17.22 13.78 12.22
CA GLY A 82 -18.36 13.32 11.41
C GLY A 82 -18.28 11.89 10.90
N VAL A 83 -17.24 11.14 11.21
CA VAL A 83 -17.21 9.68 11.00
C VAL A 83 -18.12 9.03 12.04
N GLN A 84 -19.08 8.21 11.59
CA GLN A 84 -20.13 7.68 12.46
C GLN A 84 -20.11 6.17 12.57
N GLU A 85 -19.80 5.49 11.47
CA GLU A 85 -19.80 4.02 11.44
C GLU A 85 -18.81 3.47 10.41
N ARG A 86 -18.40 2.26 10.62
CA ARG A 86 -17.68 1.45 9.65
C ARG A 86 -18.67 0.65 8.81
N VAL A 87 -18.69 0.89 7.51
CA VAL A 87 -19.60 0.21 6.57
C VAL A 87 -19.01 -1.09 6.06
N GLU A 88 -17.69 -1.10 5.81
CA GLU A 88 -17.00 -2.22 5.19
C GLU A 88 -15.53 -2.23 5.60
N THR A 89 -14.92 -3.39 5.65
CA THR A 89 -13.48 -3.56 5.85
C THR A 89 -12.92 -4.54 4.83
N VAL A 90 -11.80 -4.18 4.21
CA VAL A 90 -11.10 -5.03 3.25
C VAL A 90 -9.62 -5.12 3.58
N ILE A 91 -9.00 -6.24 3.25
CA ILE A 91 -7.55 -6.41 3.28
C ILE A 91 -6.99 -6.09 1.90
N SER A 92 -5.88 -5.36 1.88
CA SER A 92 -5.10 -5.09 0.68
C SER A 92 -3.68 -5.67 0.87
N PRO A 93 -3.41 -6.88 0.41
CA PRO A 93 -2.10 -7.49 0.57
C PRO A 93 -1.06 -6.80 -0.32
N TYR A 94 0.16 -6.66 0.20
CA TYR A 94 1.30 -6.14 -0.54
C TYR A 94 2.28 -7.25 -0.88
N SER A 95 2.76 -7.25 -2.12
CA SER A 95 3.95 -8.01 -2.49
C SER A 95 5.18 -7.23 -2.04
N MET A 96 5.85 -7.73 -1.01
CA MET A 96 6.98 -7.04 -0.37
C MET A 96 8.31 -7.61 -0.84
N ALA A 97 9.27 -6.74 -1.16
CA ALA A 97 10.67 -7.13 -1.16
C ALA A 97 11.23 -7.05 0.27
N SER A 98 12.27 -7.81 0.59
CA SER A 98 12.86 -7.88 1.93
C SER A 98 13.36 -6.53 2.47
N ASP A 99 13.77 -5.64 1.57
CA ASP A 99 14.26 -4.28 1.87
C ASP A 99 13.21 -3.19 1.61
N VAL A 100 11.94 -3.59 1.41
CA VAL A 100 10.81 -2.68 1.15
C VAL A 100 10.95 -1.88 -0.16
N ASN A 101 11.97 -2.16 -0.98
CA ASN A 101 12.14 -1.60 -2.30
C ASN A 101 11.54 -2.49 -3.39
N PHE A 102 11.55 -2.01 -4.64
CA PHE A 102 11.13 -2.82 -5.78
C PHE A 102 12.24 -3.75 -6.26
N VAL A 103 11.85 -4.74 -7.06
CA VAL A 103 12.74 -5.39 -8.02
C VAL A 103 12.29 -4.98 -9.41
N LEU A 104 13.15 -4.32 -10.17
CA LEU A 104 12.94 -3.95 -11.56
C LEU A 104 14.25 -4.18 -12.32
N ASP A 105 14.32 -5.30 -13.03
CA ASP A 105 15.57 -5.74 -13.61
C ASP A 105 15.36 -6.66 -14.82
N ARG A 106 16.42 -6.85 -15.60
CA ARG A 106 16.53 -7.90 -16.59
C ARG A 106 17.20 -9.13 -15.99
N LEU A 107 16.42 -10.18 -15.76
CA LEU A 107 16.94 -11.44 -15.18
C LEU A 107 17.70 -12.29 -16.18
N THR A 108 17.25 -12.30 -17.43
CA THR A 108 17.88 -13.00 -18.55
C THR A 108 17.73 -12.17 -19.84
N PRO A 109 18.44 -12.51 -20.92
CA PRO A 109 18.24 -11.83 -22.21
C PRO A 109 16.79 -11.80 -22.73
N LYS A 110 15.93 -12.69 -22.22
CA LYS A 110 14.52 -12.83 -22.64
C LYS A 110 13.51 -12.53 -21.54
N LEU A 111 13.98 -12.18 -20.32
CA LEU A 111 13.08 -11.98 -19.18
C LEU A 111 13.45 -10.70 -18.41
N SER A 112 12.58 -9.72 -18.47
CA SER A 112 12.59 -8.56 -17.59
C SER A 112 11.44 -8.66 -16.60
N LEU A 113 11.66 -8.24 -15.36
CA LEU A 113 10.73 -8.43 -14.25
C LEU A 113 10.57 -7.14 -13.46
N PHE A 114 9.32 -6.88 -13.08
CA PHE A 114 8.98 -6.03 -11.94
C PHE A 114 8.30 -6.87 -10.87
N ALA A 115 8.74 -6.74 -9.62
CA ALA A 115 8.15 -7.41 -8.46
C ALA A 115 8.35 -6.61 -7.17
N GLY A 116 7.65 -7.00 -6.10
CA GLY A 116 7.82 -6.42 -4.78
C GLY A 116 7.41 -4.95 -4.73
N GLY A 117 6.19 -4.63 -5.20
CA GLY A 117 5.69 -3.25 -5.25
C GLY A 117 5.58 -2.55 -3.89
N SER A 118 5.65 -3.31 -2.79
CA SER A 118 5.82 -2.85 -1.39
C SER A 118 4.84 -1.73 -0.99
N GLY A 119 3.60 -1.78 -1.52
CA GLY A 119 2.58 -0.76 -1.28
C GLY A 119 2.83 0.60 -1.96
N GLN A 120 3.95 0.78 -2.66
CA GLN A 120 4.39 2.09 -3.16
C GLN A 120 4.45 2.21 -4.69
N ALA A 121 4.31 1.11 -5.43
CA ALA A 121 4.63 1.05 -6.85
C ALA A 121 3.69 1.86 -7.75
N PHE A 122 2.44 2.07 -7.36
CA PHE A 122 1.42 2.68 -8.23
C PHE A 122 1.86 4.04 -8.78
N LYS A 123 2.42 4.91 -7.94
CA LYS A 123 2.92 6.23 -8.36
C LYS A 123 4.08 6.16 -9.35
N PHE A 124 4.78 5.04 -9.42
CA PHE A 124 5.90 4.80 -10.34
C PHE A 124 5.51 4.00 -11.59
N ALA A 125 4.23 3.65 -11.77
CA ALA A 125 3.77 2.81 -12.87
C ALA A 125 4.23 3.28 -14.27
N PRO A 126 4.21 4.58 -14.61
CA PRO A 126 4.72 5.04 -15.91
C PRO A 126 6.21 4.78 -16.10
N LEU A 127 7.03 5.02 -15.05
CA LEU A 127 8.47 4.77 -15.09
C LEU A 127 8.79 3.28 -15.16
N ILE A 128 8.06 2.47 -14.40
CA ILE A 128 8.20 1.00 -14.42
C ILE A 128 7.88 0.47 -15.82
N GLY A 129 6.77 0.95 -16.42
CA GLY A 129 6.36 0.55 -17.76
C GLY A 129 7.38 0.92 -18.84
N ASP A 130 7.87 2.17 -18.86
CA ASP A 130 8.92 2.61 -19.80
C ASP A 130 10.20 1.79 -19.61
N SER A 131 10.64 1.59 -18.38
CA SER A 131 11.85 0.81 -18.09
C SER A 131 11.74 -0.64 -18.55
N LEU A 132 10.60 -1.30 -18.31
CA LEU A 132 10.37 -2.68 -18.78
C LEU A 132 10.34 -2.75 -20.32
N ALA A 133 9.71 -1.80 -20.97
CA ALA A 133 9.67 -1.73 -22.44
C ALA A 133 11.10 -1.61 -23.03
N ARG A 134 11.91 -0.70 -22.49
CA ARG A 134 13.32 -0.53 -22.91
C ARG A 134 14.15 -1.79 -22.66
N LEU A 135 14.06 -2.35 -21.45
CA LEU A 135 14.74 -3.60 -21.15
C LEU A 135 14.34 -4.74 -22.09
N ALA A 136 13.07 -4.85 -22.44
CA ALA A 136 12.56 -5.86 -23.38
C ALA A 136 13.10 -5.66 -24.79
N SER A 137 13.23 -4.40 -25.25
CA SER A 137 13.79 -4.02 -26.56
C SER A 137 15.31 -4.05 -26.61
N GLY A 138 15.99 -4.32 -25.50
CA GLY A 138 17.45 -4.32 -25.41
C GLY A 138 18.07 -2.93 -25.27
N GLU A 139 17.26 -1.92 -25.00
CA GLU A 139 17.67 -0.55 -24.75
C GLU A 139 18.03 -0.34 -23.27
N GLN A 140 18.75 0.74 -22.99
CA GLN A 140 19.00 1.16 -21.61
C GLN A 140 17.79 1.93 -21.07
N PRO A 141 17.38 1.68 -19.83
CA PRO A 141 16.41 2.51 -19.13
C PRO A 141 16.85 3.98 -19.04
N ALA A 142 15.89 4.89 -19.01
CA ALA A 142 16.17 6.33 -18.89
C ALA A 142 16.74 6.74 -17.54
N VAL A 143 16.63 5.87 -16.54
CA VAL A 143 17.12 6.07 -15.17
C VAL A 143 18.00 4.91 -14.74
N ASP A 144 18.88 5.15 -13.78
CA ASP A 144 19.66 4.09 -13.16
C ASP A 144 18.76 3.17 -12.30
N LEU A 145 18.72 1.89 -12.66
CA LEU A 145 17.94 0.86 -11.96
C LEU A 145 18.77 0.05 -10.95
N SER A 146 20.02 0.41 -10.71
CA SER A 146 20.94 -0.37 -9.87
C SER A 146 20.40 -0.60 -8.46
N CYS A 147 19.70 0.40 -7.89
CA CYS A 147 19.04 0.29 -6.58
C CYS A 147 17.85 -0.69 -6.57
N TRP A 148 17.33 -1.07 -7.73
CA TRP A 148 16.23 -2.03 -7.89
C TRP A 148 16.66 -3.35 -8.52
N SER A 149 17.96 -3.56 -8.70
CA SER A 149 18.49 -4.81 -9.23
C SER A 149 18.15 -5.99 -8.32
N HIS A 150 17.77 -7.13 -8.93
CA HIS A 150 17.57 -8.40 -8.22
C HIS A 150 18.87 -8.92 -7.59
N GLN A 151 20.02 -8.38 -8.00
CA GLN A 151 21.33 -8.76 -7.50
C GLN A 151 21.83 -7.94 -6.31
N ARG A 152 21.07 -6.89 -5.89
CA ARG A 152 21.44 -6.11 -4.71
C ARG A 152 21.46 -6.97 -3.44
N ALA A 153 22.35 -6.67 -2.51
CA ALA A 153 22.61 -7.51 -1.33
C ALA A 153 21.33 -7.77 -0.49
N ALA A 154 20.48 -6.76 -0.35
CA ALA A 154 19.26 -6.86 0.48
C ALA A 154 18.19 -7.84 -0.05
N VAL A 155 18.23 -8.23 -1.32
CA VAL A 155 17.28 -9.20 -1.91
C VAL A 155 17.80 -10.62 -1.86
N ARG A 156 19.12 -10.77 -1.69
CA ARG A 156 19.80 -12.10 -1.64
C ARG A 156 19.90 -12.67 -0.22
N ALA A 157 19.63 -11.87 0.80
CA ALA A 157 19.66 -12.26 2.21
C ALA A 157 18.32 -12.84 2.66
#